data_82433bd3c31d91994be7f90bf44230a7
#
_entry.id   82433bd3c31d91994be7f90bf44230a7
#
_cell.length_a   1.000
_cell.length_b   1.000
_cell.length_c   1.000
_cell.angle_alpha   90.00
_cell.angle_beta   90.00
_cell.angle_gamma   90.00
#
_symmetry.space_group_name_H-M   'P 1'
#
loop_
_entity.id
_entity.type
_entity.pdbx_description
1 polymer ?
#
loop_
_entity_poly.entity_id
_entity_poly.type
_entity_poly.pdbx_seq_one_letter_code
_entity_poly.pdbx_strand_id
1 'polypeptide(L)'
;MRQTALLQRVSAGLIATVAAIVLAAPTHADPLDPIPGEGFFLVGPDIAPGLYNTSGSASTWAVYINDVPTQDSMCVWFAYSTPDTNKDHVIATNMSIGPMMANINSTVKAFESHNCEAWTRVT
;
A
#
# COMPACT_ATOMS: atom_id res chain seq x y z
N MET A 1 -26.97 52.14 7.26
CA MET A 1 -26.56 51.86 7.16
C MET A 1 -26.02 51.34 7.22
N ARG A 2 -26.08 51.28 7.12
CA ARG A 2 -25.53 50.86 7.16
C ARG A 2 -24.96 50.05 7.34
N GLN A 3 -24.82 49.60 7.09
CA GLN A 3 -24.34 48.94 7.23
C GLN A 3 -23.81 48.20 7.19
N THR A 4 -24.04 48.35 7.07
CA THR A 4 -23.56 47.74 7.00
C THR A 4 -22.89 46.99 6.98
N ALA A 5 -23.21 47.54 7.04
CA ALA A 5 -22.59 47.01 6.98
C ALA A 5 -22.03 46.14 7.16
N LEU A 6 -22.33 45.98 7.15
CA LEU A 6 -21.81 45.28 7.29
C LEU A 6 -21.39 44.35 7.25
N LEU A 7 -21.76 44.43 7.13
CA LEU A 7 -21.34 43.77 7.07
C LEU A 7 -20.83 43.07 6.85
N GLN A 8 -21.00 43.24 6.69
CA GLN A 8 -20.44 42.75 6.43
C GLN A 8 -19.75 42.13 6.34
N ARG A 9 -20.11 42.52 6.60
CA ARG A 9 -19.37 42.02 6.53
C ARG A 9 -18.75 41.16 6.65
N VAL A 10 -19.08 41.20 6.68
CA VAL A 10 -18.44 40.52 6.69
C VAL A 10 -17.90 39.63 6.64
N SER A 11 -18.12 39.69 6.49
CA SER A 11 -17.56 39.11 6.23
C SER A 11 -16.89 38.44 6.24
N ALA A 12 -17.04 38.79 6.30
CA ALA A 12 -16.22 38.38 6.12
C ALA A 12 -15.62 37.58 6.44
N GLY A 13 -15.71 37.43 6.55
CA GLY A 13 -14.97 36.82 6.75
C GLY A 13 -14.77 35.85 6.92
N LEU A 14 -15.11 35.48 6.72
CA LEU A 14 -14.78 34.57 6.71
C LEU A 14 -14.19 34.00 6.34
N ILE A 15 -14.39 34.18 5.99
CA ILE A 15 -13.78 33.70 5.50
C ILE A 15 -12.85 33.32 5.54
N ALA A 16 -12.60 33.29 5.63
CA ALA A 16 -11.51 33.16 5.74
C ALA A 16 -11.13 32.00 6.11
N THR A 17 -11.43 31.57 6.47
CA THR A 17 -11.09 30.51 6.83
C THR A 17 -10.98 29.45 6.07
N VAL A 18 -11.53 29.35 5.64
CA VAL A 18 -11.55 28.46 4.83
C VAL A 18 -10.42 28.10 4.41
N ALA A 19 -9.87 28.91 4.18
CA ALA A 19 -8.68 28.68 3.73
C ALA A 19 -8.02 27.60 4.37
N ALA A 20 -8.05 27.61 5.49
CA ALA A 20 -7.34 26.67 6.14
C ALA A 20 -7.42 25.37 5.57
N ILE A 21 -8.39 25.02 5.26
CA ILE A 21 -8.54 23.78 4.82
C ILE A 21 -7.72 23.45 3.80
N VAL A 22 -7.78 24.20 3.00
CA VAL A 22 -7.09 23.93 1.97
C VAL A 22 -5.87 23.51 2.30
N LEU A 23 -5.51 23.98 3.19
CA LEU A 23 -4.34 23.70 3.53
C LEU A 23 -4.14 22.45 3.72
N ALA A 24 -4.98 22.02 3.97
CA ALA A 24 -4.86 20.72 4.26
C ALA A 24 -4.34 20.16 3.06
N ALA A 25 -3.58 20.82 2.58
CA ALA A 25 -2.95 20.30 1.54
C ALA A 25 -2.79 18.89 1.74
N PRO A 26 -2.98 18.19 0.83
CA PRO A 26 -2.87 16.81 0.86
C PRO A 26 -1.52 16.47 1.28
N THR A 27 -1.45 16.03 2.42
CA THR A 27 -0.25 15.48 2.85
C THR A 27 -0.30 14.07 2.39
N HIS A 28 0.73 13.64 1.80
CA HIS A 28 0.87 12.24 1.50
C HIS A 28 1.09 11.51 2.81
N ALA A 29 0.38 10.44 3.01
CA ALA A 29 0.67 9.57 4.13
C ALA A 29 2.08 9.00 3.90
N ASP A 30 2.77 8.73 4.97
CA ASP A 30 4.07 8.07 4.87
C ASP A 30 3.89 6.68 4.28
N PRO A 31 4.83 6.20 3.49
CA PRO A 31 4.75 4.84 2.96
C PRO A 31 4.65 3.83 4.10
N LEU A 32 3.92 2.76 3.84
CA LEU A 32 3.76 1.70 4.82
C LEU A 32 5.10 0.96 5.01
N ASP A 33 5.50 0.82 6.27
CA ASP A 33 6.71 0.08 6.63
C ASP A 33 6.54 -0.42 8.06
N PRO A 34 6.32 -1.71 8.24
CA PRO A 34 6.37 -2.77 7.23
C PRO A 34 5.13 -2.76 6.33
N ILE A 35 5.26 -3.41 5.19
CA ILE A 35 4.13 -3.58 4.29
C ILE A 35 3.27 -4.72 4.84
N PRO A 36 1.97 -4.54 4.97
CA PRO A 36 1.10 -5.62 5.43
C PRO A 36 1.21 -6.84 4.52
N GLY A 37 1.09 -8.01 5.08
CA GLY A 37 1.18 -9.25 4.33
C GLY A 37 -0.06 -9.60 3.53
N GLU A 38 -1.10 -8.80 3.63
CA GLU A 38 -2.34 -9.00 2.89
C GLU A 38 -2.77 -7.66 2.30
N GLY A 39 -2.93 -7.60 0.98
CA GLY A 39 -3.45 -6.40 0.34
C GLY A 39 -2.81 -6.11 -1.01
N PHE A 40 -3.26 -5.01 -1.60
CA PHE A 40 -2.77 -4.51 -2.87
C PHE A 40 -2.27 -3.09 -2.62
N PHE A 41 -1.05 -2.80 -3.06
CA PHE A 41 -0.41 -1.54 -2.76
C PHE A 41 0.18 -0.90 -4.02
N LEU A 42 0.01 0.41 -4.16
CA LEU A 42 0.63 1.14 -5.25
C LEU A 42 2.04 1.57 -4.84
N VAL A 43 3.00 1.35 -5.70
CA VAL A 43 4.37 1.76 -5.43
C VAL A 43 4.49 3.26 -5.65
N GLY A 44 4.93 3.93 -4.63
CA GLY A 44 4.98 5.38 -4.58
C GLY A 44 3.98 5.90 -3.55
N PRO A 45 2.69 5.92 -3.87
CA PRO A 45 1.69 6.41 -2.92
C PRO A 45 1.58 5.58 -1.64
N ASP A 46 1.61 4.26 -1.76
CA ASP A 46 1.37 3.39 -0.61
C ASP A 46 2.64 2.80 -0.01
N ILE A 47 3.56 2.38 -0.84
CA ILE A 47 4.80 1.75 -0.40
C ILE A 47 5.98 2.31 -1.19
N ALA A 48 7.15 2.33 -0.58
CA ALA A 48 8.35 2.81 -1.25
C ALA A 48 9.04 1.66 -2.01
N PRO A 49 9.73 1.97 -3.10
CA PRO A 49 10.57 0.96 -3.75
C PRO A 49 11.64 0.47 -2.79
N GLY A 50 12.07 -0.73 -2.95
CA GLY A 50 13.12 -1.30 -2.13
C GLY A 50 13.12 -2.82 -2.18
N LEU A 51 14.04 -3.40 -1.46
CA LEU A 51 14.11 -4.83 -1.29
C LEU A 51 13.45 -5.17 0.06
N TYR A 52 12.49 -6.06 0.02
CA TYR A 52 11.72 -6.42 1.20
C TYR A 52 11.79 -7.92 1.44
N ASN A 53 11.64 -8.34 2.69
CA ASN A 53 11.52 -9.75 3.00
C ASN A 53 10.33 -9.99 3.92
N THR A 54 9.82 -11.20 3.87
CA THR A 54 8.80 -11.68 4.78
C THR A 54 9.29 -13.00 5.38
N SER A 55 8.82 -13.31 6.56
CA SER A 55 9.13 -14.62 7.16
C SER A 55 8.31 -15.74 6.51
N GLY A 56 7.35 -15.43 5.69
CA GLY A 56 6.60 -16.42 4.94
C GLY A 56 5.12 -16.37 5.21
N SER A 57 4.50 -17.57 5.24
CA SER A 57 3.06 -17.68 5.38
C SER A 57 2.59 -17.21 6.76
N ALA A 58 1.47 -16.49 6.77
CA ALA A 58 0.80 -16.07 7.99
C ALA A 58 -0.06 -17.19 8.59
N SER A 59 -0.22 -18.32 7.88
CA SER A 59 -1.01 -19.43 8.38
C SER A 59 -0.31 -20.08 9.57
N THR A 60 -1.09 -20.46 10.58
CA THR A 60 -0.52 -21.10 11.78
C THR A 60 -0.12 -22.55 11.52
N TRP A 61 -0.66 -23.14 10.46
CA TRP A 61 -0.27 -24.48 10.06
C TRP A 61 -0.37 -24.57 8.55
N ALA A 62 0.33 -25.53 7.97
CA ALA A 62 0.26 -25.81 6.55
C ALA A 62 -0.57 -27.05 6.31
N VAL A 63 -1.36 -27.05 5.26
CA VAL A 63 -2.12 -28.21 4.82
C VAL A 63 -1.47 -28.72 3.55
N TYR A 64 -1.12 -30.01 3.56
CA TYR A 64 -0.45 -30.63 2.41
C TYR A 64 -1.37 -31.66 1.76
N ILE A 65 -1.28 -31.73 0.43
CA ILE A 65 -1.96 -32.78 -0.32
C ILE A 65 -0.90 -33.42 -1.19
N ASN A 66 -0.67 -34.72 -0.99
CA ASN A 66 0.40 -35.46 -1.68
C ASN A 66 1.77 -34.79 -1.51
N ASP A 67 2.04 -34.36 -0.29
CA ASP A 67 3.30 -33.70 0.09
C ASP A 67 3.51 -32.32 -0.57
N VAL A 68 2.45 -31.76 -1.15
CA VAL A 68 2.51 -30.42 -1.72
C VAL A 68 1.65 -29.51 -0.84
N PRO A 69 2.16 -28.37 -0.38
CA PRO A 69 1.35 -27.45 0.41
C PRO A 69 0.22 -26.87 -0.43
N THR A 70 -0.95 -26.72 0.19
CA THR A 70 -2.07 -26.12 -0.51
C THR A 70 -1.83 -24.61 -0.63
N GLN A 71 -2.49 -24.00 -1.62
CA GLN A 71 -2.34 -22.58 -1.85
C GLN A 71 -2.75 -21.75 -0.63
N ASP A 72 -3.74 -22.23 0.12
CA ASP A 72 -4.20 -21.52 1.32
C ASP A 72 -3.17 -21.57 2.46
N SER A 73 -2.15 -22.40 2.33
CA SER A 73 -1.10 -22.52 3.34
C SER A 73 0.11 -21.66 3.00
N MET A 74 0.11 -21.02 1.85
CA MET A 74 1.31 -20.36 1.33
C MET A 74 1.14 -18.85 1.28
N CYS A 75 2.25 -18.14 1.48
CA CYS A 75 2.36 -16.74 1.17
C CYS A 75 2.56 -16.64 -0.34
N VAL A 76 1.81 -15.78 -1.01
CA VAL A 76 1.98 -15.56 -2.44
C VAL A 76 1.97 -14.06 -2.69
N TRP A 77 2.81 -13.61 -3.62
CA TRP A 77 2.84 -12.21 -3.97
C TRP A 77 3.01 -12.02 -5.47
N PHE A 78 2.57 -10.86 -5.94
CA PHE A 78 2.68 -10.46 -7.35
C PHE A 78 3.20 -9.05 -7.43
N ALA A 79 4.09 -8.81 -8.38
CA ALA A 79 4.54 -7.46 -8.73
C ALA A 79 4.08 -7.16 -10.13
N TYR A 80 3.49 -5.98 -10.32
CA TYR A 80 2.89 -5.58 -11.59
C TYR A 80 3.66 -4.43 -12.23
N SER A 81 3.71 -4.42 -13.55
CA SER A 81 4.32 -3.32 -14.29
C SER A 81 3.37 -2.12 -14.44
N THR A 82 2.10 -2.29 -14.09
CA THR A 82 1.10 -1.23 -14.16
C THR A 82 0.39 -1.13 -12.80
N PRO A 83 -0.20 0.02 -12.47
CA PRO A 83 -0.84 0.20 -11.17
C PRO A 83 -2.24 -0.41 -11.11
N ASP A 84 -2.36 -1.67 -11.44
CA ASP A 84 -3.62 -2.40 -11.46
C ASP A 84 -3.37 -3.86 -11.08
N THR A 85 -4.44 -4.64 -11.03
CA THR A 85 -4.35 -6.06 -10.69
C THR A 85 -4.48 -6.95 -11.92
N ASN A 86 -4.20 -6.42 -13.09
CA ASN A 86 -4.28 -7.20 -14.31
C ASN A 86 -3.13 -8.22 -14.34
N LYS A 87 -3.48 -9.48 -14.24
CA LYS A 87 -2.48 -10.54 -14.16
C LYS A 87 -1.61 -10.66 -15.42
N ASP A 88 -2.05 -10.06 -16.54
CA ASP A 88 -1.22 -10.04 -17.73
C ASP A 88 -0.01 -9.09 -17.56
N HIS A 89 -0.03 -8.25 -16.54
CA HIS A 89 1.05 -7.30 -16.28
C HIS A 89 1.93 -7.72 -15.11
N VAL A 90 1.83 -8.95 -14.68
CA VAL A 90 2.70 -9.45 -13.60
C VAL A 90 4.10 -9.63 -14.17
N ILE A 91 5.08 -9.01 -13.52
CA ILE A 91 6.47 -9.12 -13.93
C ILE A 91 7.29 -9.93 -12.94
N ALA A 92 6.76 -10.23 -11.77
CA ALA A 92 7.41 -11.10 -10.81
C ALA A 92 6.35 -11.67 -9.87
N THR A 93 6.55 -12.89 -9.44
CA THR A 93 5.66 -13.54 -8.49
C THR A 93 6.39 -14.69 -7.83
N ASN A 94 5.98 -15.06 -6.65
CA ASN A 94 6.50 -16.25 -5.99
C ASN A 94 5.51 -16.68 -4.91
N MET A 95 5.67 -17.91 -4.44
CA MET A 95 4.87 -18.41 -3.33
C MET A 95 5.71 -19.36 -2.50
N SER A 96 5.53 -19.37 -1.21
CA SER A 96 6.29 -20.20 -0.30
C SER A 96 5.63 -20.22 1.07
N ILE A 97 5.89 -21.26 1.84
CA ILE A 97 5.51 -21.28 3.23
C ILE A 97 6.58 -20.53 4.03
N GLY A 98 7.83 -20.66 3.63
CA GLY A 98 8.95 -20.05 4.33
C GLY A 98 9.32 -18.66 3.85
N PRO A 99 10.46 -18.16 4.32
CA PRO A 99 10.87 -16.79 4.01
C PRO A 99 11.04 -16.53 2.52
N MET A 100 10.71 -15.35 2.12
CA MET A 100 10.87 -14.90 0.73
C MET A 100 11.32 -13.45 0.69
N MET A 101 11.86 -13.05 -0.44
CA MET A 101 12.22 -11.67 -0.70
C MET A 101 11.48 -11.18 -1.95
N ALA A 102 11.17 -9.91 -1.98
CA ALA A 102 10.58 -9.26 -3.13
C ALA A 102 11.38 -8.00 -3.44
N ASN A 103 11.84 -7.88 -4.67
CA ASN A 103 12.56 -6.70 -5.10
C ASN A 103 11.57 -5.76 -5.80
N ILE A 104 11.16 -4.73 -5.08
CA ILE A 104 10.23 -3.75 -5.63
C ILE A 104 11.08 -2.61 -6.20
N ASN A 105 11.55 -2.81 -7.41
CA ASN A 105 12.39 -1.82 -8.08
C ASN A 105 11.55 -0.82 -8.87
N SER A 106 12.20 0.06 -9.61
CA SER A 106 11.52 1.15 -10.31
C SER A 106 10.57 0.69 -11.42
N THR A 107 10.64 -0.56 -11.84
CA THR A 107 9.73 -1.08 -12.87
C THR A 107 8.42 -1.58 -12.27
N VAL A 108 8.36 -1.75 -10.94
CA VAL A 108 7.17 -2.25 -10.27
C VAL A 108 6.26 -1.08 -9.93
N LYS A 109 5.02 -1.13 -10.40
CA LYS A 109 4.05 -0.06 -10.15
C LYS A 109 3.01 -0.46 -9.11
N ALA A 110 2.84 -1.74 -8.86
CA ALA A 110 1.94 -2.24 -7.83
C ALA A 110 2.45 -3.57 -7.28
N PHE A 111 2.11 -3.85 -6.05
CA PHE A 111 2.53 -5.05 -5.34
C PHE A 111 1.32 -5.62 -4.61
N GLU A 112 1.10 -6.90 -4.78
CA GLU A 112 -0.03 -7.58 -4.15
C GLU A 112 0.50 -8.75 -3.32
N SER A 113 0.00 -8.89 -2.10
CA SER A 113 0.48 -9.91 -1.18
C SER A 113 -0.72 -10.58 -0.53
N HIS A 114 -0.66 -11.91 -0.38
CA HIS A 114 -1.73 -12.69 0.21
C HIS A 114 -1.16 -13.73 1.16
N ASN A 115 -1.74 -13.76 2.36
CA ASN A 115 -1.41 -14.74 3.39
C ASN A 115 0.07 -14.75 3.75
N CYS A 116 0.66 -13.57 3.84
CA CYS A 116 2.06 -13.42 4.23
C CYS A 116 2.17 -12.74 5.58
N GLU A 117 3.28 -13.00 6.26
CA GLU A 117 3.69 -12.16 7.36
C GLU A 117 4.13 -10.83 6.75
N ALA A 118 4.17 -9.78 7.55
CA ALA A 118 4.52 -8.46 7.05
C ALA A 118 5.87 -8.46 6.33
N TRP A 119 6.00 -7.55 5.37
CA TRP A 119 7.23 -7.40 4.61
C TRP A 119 8.07 -6.28 5.21
N THR A 120 9.28 -6.61 5.59
CA THR A 120 10.20 -5.66 6.21
C THR A 120 11.24 -5.23 5.19
N ARG A 121 11.49 -3.94 5.13
CA ARG A 121 12.46 -3.41 4.17
C ARG A 121 13.87 -3.81 4.57
N VAL A 122 14.63 -4.30 3.63
CA VAL A 122 16.00 -4.73 3.85
C VAL A 122 16.97 -3.62 3.47
N THR A 123 16.64 -2.84 2.46
CA THR A 123 17.53 -1.74 2.02
C THR A 123 16.74 -0.48 1.74
#